data_f13a12793fc91305664849f5d6d39f0c
#
_entry.id   f13a12793fc91305664849f5d6d39f0c
#
_cell.length_a   1.000
_cell.length_b   1.000
_cell.length_c   1.000
_cell.angle_alpha   90.00
_cell.angle_beta   90.00
_cell.angle_gamma   90.00
#
_symmetry.space_group_name_H-M   'P 1'
#
loop_
_entity.id
_entity.type
_entity.pdbx_description
1 polymer ?
#
loop_
_entity_poly.entity_id
_entity_poly.type
_entity_poly.pdbx_seq_one_letter_code
_entity_poly.pdbx_strand_id
1 'polypeptide(L)' 'MKTGWVQDKESWYYLNTDGSMKTGWVQDKETWYYLNKDGSMKTGWVQYKGLWYYLDASGAMVTDTVIEGYRIGRDGVWVK' A
#
# COMPACT_ATOMS: atom_id res chain seq x y z
N MET A 1 10.83 -8.36 20.47
CA MET A 1 9.94 -8.66 19.35
C MET A 1 9.87 -7.44 18.43
N LYS A 2 10.03 -7.67 17.15
CA LYS A 2 10.03 -6.57 16.20
C LYS A 2 8.61 -6.15 15.84
N THR A 3 8.40 -4.86 15.66
CA THR A 3 7.11 -4.32 15.22
C THR A 3 7.36 -3.28 14.14
N GLY A 4 6.30 -2.93 13.40
CA GLY A 4 6.40 -1.98 12.32
C GLY A 4 6.94 -2.61 11.05
N TRP A 5 7.59 -1.81 10.22
CA TRP A 5 8.10 -2.29 8.94
C TRP A 5 9.31 -3.18 9.11
N VAL A 6 9.32 -4.30 8.39
CA VAL A 6 10.44 -5.22 8.38
C VAL A 6 10.63 -5.74 6.96
N GLN A 7 11.90 -5.85 6.53
CA GLN A 7 12.22 -6.34 5.19
C GLN A 7 12.81 -7.75 5.29
N ASP A 8 12.27 -8.65 4.49
CA ASP A 8 12.74 -10.04 4.44
C ASP A 8 12.73 -10.50 3.00
N LYS A 9 13.89 -10.93 2.48
CA LYS A 9 14.03 -11.43 1.11
C LYS A 9 13.45 -10.46 0.07
N GLU A 10 13.80 -9.19 0.20
CA GLU A 10 13.41 -8.12 -0.70
C GLU A 10 11.92 -7.77 -0.65
N SER A 11 11.18 -8.32 0.29
CA SER A 11 9.78 -7.97 0.50
C SER A 11 9.62 -7.23 1.81
N TRP A 12 8.73 -6.24 1.83
CA TRP A 12 8.43 -5.49 3.03
C TRP A 12 7.15 -6.00 3.66
N TYR A 13 7.17 -6.11 4.99
CA TYR A 13 6.04 -6.56 5.80
C TYR A 13 5.80 -5.56 6.91
N TYR A 14 4.59 -5.49 7.40
CA TYR A 14 4.26 -4.61 8.52
C TYR A 14 3.75 -5.46 9.68
N LEU A 15 4.39 -5.31 10.84
CA LEU A 15 4.04 -6.08 12.02
C LEU A 15 3.26 -5.21 13.00
N ASN A 16 2.16 -5.76 13.51
CA ASN A 16 1.37 -5.09 14.51
C ASN A 16 2.12 -5.04 15.84
N THR A 17 1.57 -4.29 16.81
CA THR A 17 2.25 -4.15 18.09
C THR A 17 2.38 -5.47 18.85
N ASP A 18 1.53 -6.43 18.54
CA ASP A 18 1.61 -7.78 19.15
C ASP A 18 2.54 -8.71 18.37
N GLY A 19 3.19 -8.20 17.31
CA GLY A 19 4.10 -8.98 16.51
C GLY A 19 3.46 -9.74 15.36
N SER A 20 2.14 -9.75 15.25
CA SER A 20 1.47 -10.44 14.16
C SER A 20 1.62 -9.63 12.87
N MET A 21 1.59 -10.34 11.73
CA MET A 21 1.74 -9.72 10.43
C MET A 21 0.43 -9.10 9.96
N LYS A 22 0.51 -7.84 9.53
CA LYS A 22 -0.67 -7.14 9.04
C LYS A 22 -0.89 -7.43 7.56
N THR A 23 -2.16 -7.45 7.15
CA THR A 23 -2.55 -7.58 5.75
C THR A 23 -3.59 -6.51 5.42
N GLY A 24 -3.76 -6.23 4.12
CA GLY A 24 -4.70 -5.21 3.68
C GLY A 24 -4.13 -3.81 3.81
N TRP A 25 -5.01 -2.83 3.93
CA TRP A 25 -4.58 -1.43 4.02
C TRP A 25 -4.00 -1.10 5.37
N VAL A 26 -2.90 -0.36 5.37
CA VAL A 26 -2.29 0.14 6.60
C VAL A 26 -1.87 1.59 6.37
N GLN A 27 -2.09 2.43 7.36
CA GLN A 27 -1.68 3.83 7.32
C GLN A 27 -0.53 4.04 8.27
N ASP A 28 0.58 4.59 7.75
CA ASP A 28 1.75 4.89 8.54
C ASP A 28 2.21 6.31 8.20
N LYS A 29 2.26 7.18 9.21
CA LYS A 29 2.68 8.57 9.02
C LYS A 29 1.92 9.26 7.89
N GLU A 30 0.59 9.10 7.90
CA GLU A 30 -0.33 9.71 6.94
C GLU A 30 -0.20 9.18 5.52
N THR A 31 0.54 8.09 5.33
CA THR A 31 0.70 7.45 4.03
C THR A 31 0.05 6.07 4.08
N TRP A 32 -0.73 5.75 3.04
CA TRP A 32 -1.40 4.46 2.96
C TRP A 32 -0.55 3.47 2.16
N TYR A 33 -0.50 2.24 2.65
CA TYR A 33 0.18 1.11 2.01
C TYR A 33 -0.78 -0.05 1.93
N TYR A 34 -0.56 -0.96 0.99
CA TYR A 34 -1.40 -2.14 0.87
C TYR A 34 -0.54 -3.40 0.97
N LEU A 35 -0.95 -4.31 1.84
CA LEU A 35 -0.24 -5.56 2.06
C LEU A 35 -1.08 -6.70 1.50
N ASN A 36 -0.45 -7.58 0.73
CA ASN A 36 -1.11 -8.74 0.15
C ASN A 36 -1.53 -9.72 1.24
N LYS A 37 -2.26 -10.76 0.85
CA LYS A 37 -2.71 -11.77 1.80
C LYS A 37 -1.55 -12.49 2.49
N ASP A 38 -0.41 -12.57 1.81
CA ASP A 38 0.78 -13.19 2.40
C ASP A 38 1.58 -12.20 3.25
N GLY A 39 1.07 -10.97 3.38
CA GLY A 39 1.72 -9.95 4.19
C GLY A 39 2.72 -9.09 3.46
N SER A 40 3.07 -9.44 2.23
CA SER A 40 4.07 -8.67 1.50
C SER A 40 3.47 -7.36 0.98
N MET A 41 4.31 -6.30 0.94
CA MET A 41 3.87 -4.99 0.47
C MET A 41 3.64 -5.01 -1.04
N LYS A 42 2.50 -4.48 -1.45
CA LYS A 42 2.18 -4.39 -2.87
C LYS A 42 2.62 -3.06 -3.45
N THR A 43 3.01 -3.09 -4.73
CA THR A 43 3.32 -1.89 -5.49
C THR A 43 2.57 -1.95 -6.82
N GLY A 44 2.44 -0.80 -7.48
CA GLY A 44 1.73 -0.73 -8.75
C GLY A 44 0.23 -0.61 -8.56
N TRP A 45 -0.53 -1.01 -9.58
CA TRP A 45 -1.97 -0.92 -9.54
C TRP A 45 -2.57 -1.99 -8.65
N VAL A 46 -3.55 -1.60 -7.84
CA VAL A 46 -4.29 -2.54 -7.00
C VAL A 46 -5.76 -2.20 -7.06
N GLN A 47 -6.60 -3.25 -7.18
CA GLN A 47 -8.04 -3.07 -7.16
C GLN A 47 -8.58 -3.53 -5.82
N TYR A 48 -9.35 -2.66 -5.17
CA TYR A 48 -9.92 -2.96 -3.88
C TYR A 48 -11.36 -2.47 -3.86
N LYS A 49 -12.28 -3.38 -3.60
CA LYS A 49 -13.72 -3.09 -3.56
C LYS A 49 -14.19 -2.34 -4.82
N GLY A 50 -13.71 -2.78 -5.97
CA GLY A 50 -14.11 -2.21 -7.25
C GLY A 50 -13.44 -0.90 -7.61
N LEU A 51 -12.55 -0.39 -6.78
CA LEU A 51 -11.85 0.86 -7.03
C LEU A 51 -10.38 0.58 -7.28
N TRP A 52 -9.77 1.37 -8.19
CA TRP A 52 -8.37 1.19 -8.53
C TRP A 52 -7.51 2.23 -7.83
N TYR A 53 -6.41 1.76 -7.22
CA TYR A 53 -5.43 2.60 -6.55
C TYR A 53 -4.06 2.32 -7.14
N TYR A 54 -3.14 3.26 -7.00
CA TYR A 54 -1.78 3.05 -7.47
C TYR A 54 -0.80 3.28 -6.32
N LEU A 55 0.09 2.29 -6.15
CA LEU A 55 1.13 2.33 -5.13
C LEU A 55 2.47 2.50 -5.84
N ASP A 56 3.26 3.49 -5.43
CA ASP A 56 4.53 3.74 -6.10
C ASP A 56 5.60 2.72 -5.70
N ALA A 57 6.81 2.90 -6.20
CA ALA A 57 7.88 1.94 -5.98
C ALA A 57 8.20 1.76 -4.50
N SER A 58 7.92 2.75 -3.66
CA SER A 58 8.12 2.64 -2.22
C SER A 58 6.93 2.01 -1.51
N GLY A 59 5.87 1.71 -2.26
CA GLY A 59 4.65 1.14 -1.71
C GLY A 59 3.64 2.18 -1.26
N ALA A 60 3.97 3.46 -1.34
CA ALA A 60 3.09 4.52 -0.88
C ALA A 60 1.97 4.78 -1.88
N MET A 61 0.73 4.87 -1.38
CA MET A 61 -0.41 5.19 -2.23
C MET A 61 -0.28 6.63 -2.74
N VAL A 62 -0.39 6.81 -4.06
CA VAL A 62 -0.32 8.14 -4.64
C VAL A 62 -1.72 8.77 -4.65
N THR A 63 -1.74 10.10 -4.57
CA THR A 63 -2.99 10.85 -4.62
C THR A 63 -2.77 12.10 -5.47
N ASP A 64 -3.86 12.59 -6.05
CA ASP A 64 -3.87 13.88 -6.72
C ASP A 64 -2.74 14.02 -7.75
N THR A 65 -2.60 13.00 -8.60
CA THR A 65 -1.54 12.96 -9.60
C THR A 65 -2.00 12.19 -10.83
N VAL A 66 -1.11 12.07 -11.82
CA VAL A 66 -1.39 11.33 -13.05
C VAL A 66 -0.33 10.25 -13.20
N ILE A 67 -0.78 9.01 -13.38
CA ILE A 67 0.10 7.85 -13.57
C ILE A 67 -0.22 7.24 -14.93
N GLU A 68 0.76 7.24 -15.83
CA GLU A 68 0.62 6.63 -17.15
C GLU A 68 -0.64 7.11 -17.89
N GLY A 69 -0.97 8.40 -17.74
CA GLY A 69 -2.15 8.97 -18.36
C GLY A 69 -3.44 8.80 -17.57
N TYR A 70 -3.39 8.08 -16.47
CA TYR A 70 -4.56 7.85 -15.62
C TYR A 70 -4.54 8.82 -14.45
N ARG A 71 -5.63 9.54 -14.29
CA ARG A 71 -5.71 10.53 -13.22
C ARG A 71 -6.12 9.89 -11.91
N ILE A 72 -5.36 10.17 -10.86
CA ILE A 72 -5.64 9.69 -9.51
C ILE A 72 -6.18 10.86 -8.71
N GLY A 73 -7.31 10.67 -8.07
CA GLY A 73 -7.95 11.71 -7.29
C GLY A 73 -7.33 11.89 -5.92
N ARG A 74 -7.91 12.81 -5.18
CA ARG A 74 -7.41 13.17 -3.85
C ARG A 74 -7.50 12.00 -2.87
N ASP A 75 -8.45 11.10 -3.07
CA ASP A 75 -8.65 9.93 -2.21
C ASP A 75 -7.84 8.72 -2.67
N GLY A 76 -7.01 8.90 -3.70
CA GLY A 76 -6.19 7.82 -4.22
C GLY A 76 -6.87 6.93 -5.25
N VAL A 77 -8.13 7.20 -5.56
CA VAL A 77 -8.90 6.38 -6.50
C VAL A 77 -8.72 6.91 -7.92
N TRP A 78 -8.58 5.98 -8.87
CA TRP A 78 -8.52 6.34 -10.28
C TRP A 78 -9.81 7.01 -10.71
N VAL A 79 -9.68 8.18 -11.32
CA VAL A 79 -10.81 8.96 -11.82
C VAL A 79 -11.02 8.60 -13.29
N LYS A 80 -12.15 8.01 -13.58
CA LYS A 80 -12.48 7.60 -14.94
C LYS A 80 -12.96 8.77 -15.79
#